data_e2c59c5d0f82369123456b8e5bf8ba78
#
_entry.id   e2c59c5d0f82369123456b8e5bf8ba78
#
_cell.length_a   1.000
_cell.length_b   1.000
_cell.length_c   1.000
_cell.angle_alpha   90.00
_cell.angle_beta   90.00
_cell.angle_gamma   90.00
#
_symmetry.space_group_name_H-M   'P 1'
#
loop_
_entity.id
_entity.type
_entity.pdbx_description
1 polymer ?
#
loop_
_entity_poly.entity_id
_entity_poly.type
_entity_poly.pdbx_seq_one_letter_code
_entity_poly.pdbx_strand_id
1 'polypeptide(L)'
;MIIIDTHILVWATQDDARLGSQARRIIDEMTEKSRILVSAITPWEIALLVQKGRLALGDDVGRWIDSALSLTGIQLAPIEPSIAIDSVRLPGEFHADPADRIIAATARFHRVPLLTADQAMLSYGARGHLQVLAAG
;
A
#
# COMPACT_ATOMS: atom_id res chain seq x y z
N MET A 1 8.59 1.96 -10.85
CA MET A 1 7.99 1.05 -9.85
C MET A 1 7.47 1.87 -8.67
N ILE A 2 6.30 1.53 -8.20
CA ILE A 2 5.71 2.12 -7.00
C ILE A 2 5.22 1.01 -6.08
N ILE A 3 5.07 1.33 -4.79
CA ILE A 3 4.29 0.51 -3.88
C ILE A 3 3.01 1.26 -3.55
N ILE A 4 1.88 0.56 -3.47
CA ILE A 4 0.59 1.18 -3.11
C ILE A 4 0.19 0.77 -1.70
N ASP A 5 -0.37 1.75 -0.98
CA ASP A 5 -0.94 1.54 0.34
C ASP A 5 -2.20 0.67 0.23
N THR A 6 -2.58 0.02 1.32
CA THR A 6 -3.73 -0.89 1.35
C THR A 6 -5.00 -0.24 0.83
N HIS A 7 -5.34 0.97 1.28
CA HIS A 7 -6.54 1.66 0.84
C HIS A 7 -6.49 2.01 -0.65
N ILE A 8 -5.30 2.25 -1.20
CA ILE A 8 -5.14 2.56 -2.61
C ILE A 8 -5.49 1.34 -3.48
N LEU A 9 -5.07 0.15 -3.07
CA LEU A 9 -5.47 -1.08 -3.75
C LEU A 9 -7.00 -1.23 -3.78
N VAL A 10 -7.65 -1.00 -2.65
CA VAL A 10 -9.11 -1.09 -2.54
C VAL A 10 -9.78 -0.03 -3.42
N TRP A 11 -9.35 1.22 -3.32
CA TRP A 11 -9.95 2.31 -4.10
C TRP A 11 -9.78 2.12 -5.60
N ALA A 12 -8.62 1.67 -6.03
CA ALA A 12 -8.36 1.43 -7.45
C ALA A 12 -9.23 0.31 -8.01
N THR A 13 -9.41 -0.78 -7.26
CA THR A 13 -10.20 -1.93 -7.71
C THR A 13 -11.71 -1.66 -7.64
N GLN A 14 -12.16 -0.79 -6.75
CA GLN A 14 -13.58 -0.42 -6.59
C GLN A 14 -13.96 0.86 -7.35
N ASP A 15 -13.03 1.43 -8.09
CA ASP A 15 -13.24 2.70 -8.81
C ASP A 15 -13.75 3.81 -7.87
N ASP A 16 -13.16 3.90 -6.68
CA ASP A 16 -13.57 4.84 -5.64
C ASP A 16 -13.12 6.26 -5.98
N ALA A 17 -14.04 7.23 -5.84
CA ALA A 17 -13.76 8.62 -6.17
C ALA A 17 -12.72 9.28 -5.26
N ARG A 18 -12.41 8.70 -4.11
CA ARG A 18 -11.34 9.22 -3.23
C ARG A 18 -9.96 9.11 -3.86
N LEU A 19 -9.79 8.20 -4.82
CA LEU A 19 -8.55 8.12 -5.59
C LEU A 19 -8.54 9.24 -6.62
N GLY A 20 -7.56 10.13 -6.54
CA GLY A 20 -7.45 11.29 -7.42
C GLY A 20 -7.11 10.92 -8.86
N SER A 21 -7.40 11.81 -9.80
CA SER A 21 -7.17 11.55 -11.23
C SER A 21 -5.70 11.35 -11.56
N GLN A 22 -4.81 12.09 -10.90
CA GLN A 22 -3.37 11.94 -11.11
C GLN A 22 -2.87 10.59 -10.59
N ALA A 23 -3.36 10.16 -9.44
CA ALA A 23 -3.03 8.85 -8.89
C ALA A 23 -3.50 7.72 -9.82
N ARG A 24 -4.70 7.84 -10.41
CA ARG A 24 -5.19 6.87 -11.40
C ARG A 24 -4.27 6.78 -12.60
N ARG A 25 -3.78 7.90 -13.10
CA ARG A 25 -2.83 7.91 -14.23
C ARG A 25 -1.53 7.22 -13.87
N ILE A 26 -1.01 7.46 -12.67
CA ILE A 26 0.21 6.79 -12.19
C ILE A 26 0.01 5.29 -12.13
N ILE A 27 -1.12 4.83 -11.57
CA ILE A 27 -1.45 3.41 -11.47
C ILE A 27 -1.55 2.79 -12.88
N ASP A 28 -2.26 3.43 -13.79
CA ASP A 28 -2.43 2.93 -15.15
C ASP A 28 -1.09 2.78 -15.88
N GLU A 29 -0.22 3.78 -15.77
CA GLU A 29 1.13 3.72 -16.37
C GLU A 29 1.96 2.58 -15.75
N MET A 30 1.93 2.44 -14.45
CA MET A 30 2.70 1.39 -13.76
C MET A 30 2.13 -0.01 -14.03
N THR A 31 0.82 -0.13 -14.17
CA THR A 31 0.16 -1.39 -14.52
C THR A 31 0.67 -1.89 -15.89
N GLU A 32 0.76 -1.02 -16.87
CA GLU A 32 1.29 -1.37 -18.20
C GLU A 32 2.73 -1.86 -18.15
N LYS A 33 3.51 -1.34 -17.20
CA LYS A 33 4.93 -1.69 -17.03
C LYS A 33 5.17 -2.84 -16.07
N SER A 34 4.11 -3.44 -15.51
CA SER A 34 4.19 -4.50 -14.49
C SER A 34 5.02 -4.07 -13.26
N ARG A 35 4.74 -2.86 -12.72
CA ARG A 35 5.59 -2.23 -11.71
C ARG A 35 4.84 -1.71 -10.49
N ILE A 36 3.78 -2.42 -10.07
CA ILE A 36 3.07 -2.07 -8.83
C ILE A 36 3.36 -3.14 -7.78
N LEU A 37 3.95 -2.73 -6.68
CA LEU A 37 4.17 -3.59 -5.52
C LEU A 37 3.02 -3.45 -4.53
N VAL A 38 2.60 -4.57 -3.96
CA VAL A 38 1.66 -4.64 -2.84
C VAL A 38 2.36 -5.41 -1.72
N SER A 39 2.43 -4.82 -0.53
CA SER A 39 3.05 -5.48 0.62
C SER A 39 2.29 -6.74 1.02
N ALA A 40 3.01 -7.78 1.42
CA ALA A 40 2.41 -8.99 1.96
C ALA A 40 1.59 -8.75 3.23
N ILE A 41 1.74 -7.60 3.91
CA ILE A 41 0.89 -7.22 5.04
C ILE A 41 -0.50 -6.72 4.60
N THR A 42 -0.64 -6.28 3.35
CA THR A 42 -1.90 -5.74 2.85
C THR A 42 -3.05 -6.76 2.92
N PRO A 43 -2.88 -8.04 2.51
CA PRO A 43 -3.95 -9.02 2.71
C PRO A 43 -4.41 -9.16 4.16
N TRP A 44 -3.47 -9.14 5.11
CA TRP A 44 -3.79 -9.19 6.53
C TRP A 44 -4.61 -7.97 6.96
N GLU A 45 -4.18 -6.79 6.56
CA GLU A 45 -4.88 -5.55 6.92
C GLU A 45 -6.31 -5.51 6.34
N ILE A 46 -6.48 -5.92 5.08
CA ILE A 46 -7.79 -5.98 4.44
C ILE A 46 -8.70 -6.96 5.19
N ALA A 47 -8.20 -8.16 5.49
CA ALA A 47 -8.97 -9.16 6.23
C ALA A 47 -9.40 -8.65 7.60
N LEU A 48 -8.50 -7.92 8.30
CA LEU A 48 -8.80 -7.33 9.60
C LEU A 48 -9.86 -6.23 9.49
N LEU A 49 -9.76 -5.36 8.49
CA LEU A 49 -10.75 -4.30 8.26
C LEU A 49 -12.13 -4.87 7.93
N VAL A 50 -12.21 -5.94 7.16
CA VAL A 50 -13.47 -6.63 6.87
C VAL A 50 -14.05 -7.23 8.14
N GLN A 51 -13.23 -7.91 8.95
CA GLN A 51 -13.66 -8.50 10.22
C GLN A 51 -14.24 -7.45 11.17
N LYS A 52 -13.63 -6.27 11.20
CA LYS A 52 -14.05 -5.16 12.08
C LYS A 52 -15.25 -4.37 11.53
N GLY A 53 -15.78 -4.75 10.37
CA GLY A 53 -16.89 -4.06 9.74
C GLY A 53 -16.54 -2.69 9.16
N ARG A 54 -15.25 -2.41 8.95
CA ARG A 54 -14.76 -1.12 8.43
C ARG A 54 -14.56 -1.11 6.91
N LEU A 55 -14.70 -2.27 6.28
CA LEU A 55 -14.54 -2.43 4.84
C LEU A 55 -15.51 -3.49 4.34
N ALA A 56 -16.23 -3.18 3.26
CA ALA A 56 -17.12 -4.11 2.58
C ALA A 56 -16.60 -4.34 1.16
N LEU A 57 -16.36 -5.59 0.80
CA LEU A 57 -15.81 -5.96 -0.50
C LEU A 57 -16.85 -6.53 -1.46
N GLY A 58 -18.02 -6.93 -0.95
CA GLY A 58 -19.05 -7.58 -1.76
C GLY A 58 -18.75 -9.02 -2.12
N ASP A 59 -17.71 -9.62 -1.55
CA ASP A 59 -17.29 -11.01 -1.81
C ASP A 59 -16.55 -11.52 -0.58
N ASP A 60 -16.28 -12.83 -0.57
CA ASP A 60 -15.37 -13.43 0.40
C ASP A 60 -13.98 -12.78 0.31
N VAL A 61 -13.40 -12.46 1.46
CA VAL A 61 -12.14 -11.71 1.49
C VAL A 61 -10.99 -12.47 0.82
N GLY A 62 -10.93 -13.78 0.98
CA GLY A 62 -9.89 -14.60 0.34
C GLY A 62 -9.98 -14.55 -1.19
N ARG A 63 -11.19 -14.69 -1.73
CA ARG A 63 -11.41 -14.59 -3.18
C ARG A 63 -11.11 -13.19 -3.71
N TRP A 64 -11.52 -12.16 -2.97
CA TRP A 64 -11.27 -10.78 -3.38
C TRP A 64 -9.76 -10.50 -3.46
N ILE A 65 -9.01 -10.93 -2.44
CA ILE A 65 -7.56 -10.74 -2.39
C ILE A 65 -6.87 -11.51 -3.54
N ASP A 66 -7.26 -12.77 -3.77
CA ASP A 66 -6.69 -13.55 -4.87
C ASP A 66 -6.92 -12.88 -6.21
N SER A 67 -8.13 -12.34 -6.44
CA SER A 67 -8.44 -11.60 -7.66
C SER A 67 -7.62 -10.33 -7.78
N ALA A 68 -7.52 -9.55 -6.70
CA ALA A 68 -6.77 -8.29 -6.72
C ALA A 68 -5.28 -8.52 -7.00
N LEU A 69 -4.68 -9.52 -6.36
CA LEU A 69 -3.25 -9.83 -6.54
C LEU A 69 -2.96 -10.48 -7.90
N SER A 70 -3.99 -10.96 -8.59
CA SER A 70 -3.84 -11.54 -9.93
C SER A 70 -3.95 -10.51 -11.05
N LEU A 71 -4.26 -9.26 -10.74
CA LEU A 71 -4.35 -8.19 -11.73
C LEU A 71 -2.99 -7.95 -12.39
N THR A 72 -3.04 -7.65 -13.69
CA THR A 72 -1.82 -7.37 -14.46
C THR A 72 -1.04 -6.22 -13.83
N GLY A 73 0.27 -6.39 -13.72
CA GLY A 73 1.18 -5.37 -13.21
C GLY A 73 1.37 -5.37 -11.71
N ILE A 74 0.59 -6.16 -10.96
CA ILE A 74 0.71 -6.25 -9.51
C ILE A 74 1.66 -7.38 -9.13
N GLN A 75 2.59 -7.08 -8.22
CA GLN A 75 3.52 -8.04 -7.62
C GLN A 75 3.45 -7.94 -6.11
N LEU A 76 3.31 -9.09 -5.45
CA LEU A 76 3.35 -9.13 -3.99
C LEU A 76 4.80 -8.96 -3.52
N ALA A 77 5.02 -8.02 -2.62
CA ALA A 77 6.32 -7.81 -1.99
C ALA A 77 6.35 -8.58 -0.66
N PRO A 78 7.17 -9.64 -0.54
CA PRO A 78 7.25 -10.40 0.70
C PRO A 78 7.84 -9.56 1.82
N ILE A 79 7.53 -9.92 3.07
CA ILE A 79 8.10 -9.28 4.26
C ILE A 79 9.44 -9.97 4.54
N GLU A 80 10.49 -9.44 3.92
CA GLU A 80 11.85 -9.91 4.16
C GLU A 80 12.26 -9.66 5.61
N PRO A 81 13.18 -10.45 6.19
CA PRO A 81 13.63 -10.19 7.56
C PRO A 81 14.10 -8.75 7.79
N SER A 82 14.83 -8.17 6.81
CA SER A 82 15.29 -6.77 6.91
C SER A 82 14.14 -5.78 6.92
N ILE A 83 13.04 -6.04 6.19
CA ILE A 83 11.84 -5.21 6.21
C ILE A 83 11.18 -5.28 7.58
N ALA A 84 11.01 -6.48 8.13
CA ALA A 84 10.41 -6.67 9.45
C ALA A 84 11.20 -5.94 10.53
N ILE A 85 12.53 -6.01 10.49
CA ILE A 85 13.40 -5.33 11.44
C ILE A 85 13.31 -3.81 11.25
N ASP A 86 13.41 -3.31 10.02
CA ASP A 86 13.34 -1.87 9.73
C ASP A 86 12.00 -1.28 10.19
N SER A 87 10.90 -2.04 10.08
CA SER A 87 9.58 -1.57 10.51
C SER A 87 9.53 -1.19 11.99
N VAL A 88 10.38 -1.81 12.82
CA VAL A 88 10.49 -1.52 14.24
C VAL A 88 11.50 -0.38 14.48
N ARG A 89 12.45 -0.19 13.58
CA ARG A 89 13.56 0.76 13.70
C ARG A 89 13.42 1.98 12.78
N LEU A 90 12.24 2.29 12.28
CA LEU A 90 12.06 3.42 11.37
C LEU A 90 12.65 4.69 11.97
N PRO A 91 13.46 5.47 11.20
CA PRO A 91 14.07 6.69 11.71
C PRO A 91 13.01 7.74 12.00
N GLY A 92 13.30 8.60 12.99
CA GLY A 92 12.38 9.65 13.40
C GLY A 92 11.14 9.09 14.09
N GLU A 93 10.12 9.93 14.20
CA GLU A 93 8.86 9.54 14.82
C GLU A 93 7.87 9.08 13.76
N PHE A 94 7.32 7.89 13.97
CA PHE A 94 6.24 7.35 13.17
C PHE A 94 5.26 6.64 14.09
N HIS A 95 3.95 6.66 13.73
CA HIS A 95 2.92 6.10 14.59
C HIS A 95 3.04 4.57 14.71
N ALA A 96 2.30 4.00 15.67
CA ALA A 96 2.50 2.62 16.08
C ALA A 96 1.76 1.58 15.22
N ASP A 97 0.98 1.98 14.21
CA ASP A 97 0.22 1.03 13.39
C ASP A 97 1.16 0.05 12.68
N PRO A 98 1.05 -1.27 12.96
CA PRO A 98 2.01 -2.24 12.44
C PRO A 98 1.98 -2.35 10.92
N ALA A 99 0.80 -2.31 10.29
CA ALA A 99 0.69 -2.42 8.84
C ALA A 99 1.34 -1.24 8.15
N ASP A 100 1.11 -0.03 8.63
CA ASP A 100 1.72 1.18 8.08
C ASP A 100 3.23 1.15 8.21
N ARG A 101 3.73 0.70 9.35
CA ARG A 101 5.18 0.59 9.58
C ARG A 101 5.82 -0.41 8.61
N ILE A 102 5.19 -1.54 8.36
CA ILE A 102 5.69 -2.55 7.42
C ILE A 102 5.64 -2.04 5.97
N ILE A 103 4.57 -1.36 5.59
CA ILE A 103 4.47 -0.75 4.25
C ILE A 103 5.55 0.30 4.04
N ALA A 104 5.76 1.18 5.01
CA ALA A 104 6.83 2.18 4.94
C ALA A 104 8.21 1.51 4.83
N ALA A 105 8.48 0.50 5.63
CA ALA A 105 9.74 -0.25 5.58
C ALA A 105 9.93 -0.95 4.23
N THR A 106 8.85 -1.47 3.64
CA THR A 106 8.89 -2.11 2.32
C THR A 106 9.27 -1.11 1.24
N ALA A 107 8.67 0.07 1.25
CA ALA A 107 9.01 1.15 0.30
C ALA A 107 10.47 1.56 0.44
N ARG A 108 10.98 1.70 1.65
CA ARG A 108 12.38 2.03 1.93
C ARG A 108 13.33 0.94 1.42
N PHE A 109 12.99 -0.32 1.67
CA PHE A 109 13.80 -1.47 1.22
C PHE A 109 13.95 -1.51 -0.29
N HIS A 110 12.85 -1.32 -1.03
CA HIS A 110 12.86 -1.34 -2.49
C HIS A 110 13.28 -0.01 -3.10
N ARG A 111 13.40 1.04 -2.30
CA ARG A 111 13.74 2.40 -2.76
C ARG A 111 12.78 2.91 -3.83
N VAL A 112 11.50 2.70 -3.60
CA VAL A 112 10.44 3.13 -4.49
C VAL A 112 9.46 4.04 -3.76
N PRO A 113 8.77 4.95 -4.48
CA PRO A 113 7.78 5.79 -3.84
C PRO A 113 6.54 5.01 -3.43
N LEU A 114 5.95 5.42 -2.30
CA LEU A 114 4.69 4.93 -1.78
C LEU A 114 3.56 5.85 -2.23
N LEU A 115 2.59 5.30 -2.94
CA LEU A 115 1.37 6.01 -3.29
C LEU A 115 0.35 5.81 -2.15
N THR A 116 -0.02 6.91 -1.49
CA THR A 116 -0.86 6.88 -0.29
C THR A 116 -1.71 8.13 -0.16
N ALA A 117 -2.84 8.02 0.53
CA ALA A 117 -3.65 9.15 0.98
C ALA A 117 -3.54 9.35 2.50
N ASP A 118 -2.79 8.51 3.21
CA ASP A 118 -2.65 8.57 4.66
C ASP A 118 -1.76 9.75 5.07
N GLN A 119 -2.30 10.62 5.94
CA GLN A 119 -1.59 11.83 6.35
C GLN A 119 -0.31 11.52 7.14
N ALA A 120 -0.30 10.47 7.95
CA ALA A 120 0.90 10.08 8.70
C ALA A 120 2.03 9.64 7.75
N MET A 121 1.69 8.89 6.71
CA MET A 121 2.65 8.48 5.67
C MET A 121 3.18 9.68 4.89
N LEU A 122 2.28 10.58 4.47
CA LEU A 122 2.66 11.79 3.73
C LEU A 122 3.56 12.70 4.56
N SER A 123 3.24 12.87 5.85
CA SER A 123 4.05 13.66 6.78
C SER A 123 5.43 13.03 7.00
N TYR A 124 5.48 11.71 7.11
CA TYR A 124 6.74 10.99 7.27
C TYR A 124 7.63 11.17 6.04
N GLY A 125 7.03 11.12 4.85
CA GLY A 125 7.73 11.41 3.59
C GLY A 125 8.23 12.85 3.51
N ALA A 126 7.42 13.81 3.97
CA ALA A 126 7.82 15.22 3.98
C ALA A 126 9.03 15.47 4.86
N ARG A 127 9.27 14.64 5.88
CA ARG A 127 10.46 14.71 6.74
C ARG A 127 11.69 14.02 6.14
N GLY A 128 11.58 13.49 4.93
CA GLY A 128 12.71 12.92 4.18
C GLY A 128 13.01 11.45 4.47
N HIS A 129 12.16 10.76 5.24
CA HIS A 129 12.41 9.35 5.60
C HIS A 129 11.88 8.35 4.59
N LEU A 130 11.03 8.80 3.66
CA LEU A 130 10.28 7.97 2.73
C LEU A 130 9.96 8.81 1.50
N GLN A 131 9.98 8.17 0.31
CA GLN A 131 9.44 8.81 -0.89
C GLN A 131 7.94 8.55 -0.95
N VAL A 132 7.14 9.59 -1.10
CA VAL A 132 5.67 9.47 -1.13
C VAL A 132 5.08 10.22 -2.31
N LEU A 133 3.95 9.69 -2.79
CA LEU A 133 3.10 10.32 -3.80
C LEU A 133 1.69 10.40 -3.22
N ALA A 134 1.09 11.57 -3.26
CA ALA A 134 -0.26 11.77 -2.74
C ALA A 134 -1.30 11.18 -3.68
N ALA A 135 -2.23 10.38 -3.13
CA ALA A 135 -3.25 9.66 -3.90
C ALA A 135 -4.63 10.32 -3.86
N GLY A 136 -4.81 11.29 -3.01
CA GLY A 136 -6.08 12.00 -2.87
C GLY A 136 -6.32 13.12 -3.84
#